data_baa271e1a4db131959d530f3390baac6
#
_entry.id   baa271e1a4db131959d530f3390baac6
#
_cell.length_a   1.000
_cell.length_b   1.000
_cell.length_c   1.000
_cell.angle_alpha   90.00
_cell.angle_beta   90.00
_cell.angle_gamma   90.00
#
_symmetry.space_group_name_H-M   'P 1'
#
loop_
_entity.id
_entity.type
_entity.pdbx_description
1 polymer ?
#
loop_
_entity_poly.entity_id
_entity_poly.type
_entity_poly.pdbx_seq_one_letter_code
_entity_poly.pdbx_strand_id
1 'polypeptide(L)'
;MQTSVIGFPRIGTLRELKFASEKYFRKEIEAEELQQIAETLRKTHWRIQKEAGIDYISSNDFSFYDMTLDTAVLLNIIPKRYKELELSGLDTYFAMARGYQGASGDVKALAMKKWFNTNYHYIVPEVEDEIGRASCRERV
;
A
#
# COMPACT_ATOMS: atom_id res chain seq x y z
N MET A 1 -3.49 -0.31 33.94
CA MET A 1 -4.20 0.31 32.79
C MET A 1 -3.43 -0.08 31.56
N GLN A 2 -4.09 -0.61 30.51
CA GLN A 2 -3.41 -0.98 29.26
C GLN A 2 -3.53 0.14 28.25
N THR A 3 -2.51 0.34 27.46
CA THR A 3 -2.39 1.43 26.48
C THR A 3 -2.35 0.90 25.05
N SER A 4 -2.96 1.63 24.13
CA SER A 4 -2.88 1.34 22.71
C SER A 4 -2.88 2.62 21.89
N VAL A 5 -2.39 2.55 20.67
CA VAL A 5 -2.48 3.62 19.67
C VAL A 5 -3.18 3.09 18.43
N ILE A 6 -3.94 3.94 17.75
CA ILE A 6 -4.71 3.56 16.56
C ILE A 6 -3.78 3.27 15.37
N GLY A 7 -2.63 3.91 15.31
CA GLY A 7 -1.64 3.73 14.26
C GLY A 7 -0.44 4.65 14.44
N PHE A 8 0.53 4.53 13.54
CA PHE A 8 1.76 5.30 13.54
C PHE A 8 2.00 5.93 12.16
N PRO A 9 2.48 7.19 12.08
CA PRO A 9 2.76 7.83 10.80
C PRO A 9 3.77 7.03 9.97
N ARG A 10 3.32 6.51 8.82
CA ARG A 10 4.08 5.57 7.99
C ARG A 10 5.25 6.19 7.22
N ILE A 11 5.21 7.51 6.99
CA ILE A 11 6.09 8.17 6.03
C ILE A 11 7.58 8.18 6.45
N GLY A 12 7.86 7.98 7.74
CA GLY A 12 9.18 8.11 8.34
C GLY A 12 9.52 9.55 8.75
N THR A 13 10.45 9.70 9.69
CA THR A 13 10.83 11.00 10.28
C THR A 13 11.42 11.96 9.24
N LEU A 14 12.20 11.44 8.31
CA LEU A 14 12.81 12.17 7.20
C LEU A 14 12.08 11.93 5.87
N ARG A 15 10.83 11.44 5.94
CA ARG A 15 9.99 11.15 4.76
C ARG A 15 10.57 10.05 3.86
N GLU A 16 11.25 9.08 4.46
CA GLU A 16 11.98 8.01 3.77
C GLU A 16 11.09 7.23 2.81
N LEU A 17 9.86 6.88 3.24
CA LEU A 17 8.91 6.16 2.38
C LEU A 17 8.53 6.97 1.14
N LYS A 18 8.35 8.29 1.28
CA LYS A 18 8.02 9.15 0.14
C LYS A 18 9.15 9.14 -0.88
N PHE A 19 10.38 9.40 -0.43
CA PHE A 19 11.52 9.47 -1.34
C PHE A 19 11.83 8.12 -1.97
N ALA A 20 11.70 7.01 -1.23
CA ALA A 20 11.84 5.68 -1.77
C ALA A 20 10.79 5.38 -2.85
N SER A 21 9.51 5.70 -2.59
CA SER A 21 8.45 5.53 -3.58
C SER A 21 8.68 6.38 -4.84
N GLU A 22 9.14 7.62 -4.69
CA GLU A 22 9.48 8.47 -5.83
C GLU A 22 10.64 7.90 -6.66
N LYS A 23 11.67 7.35 -6.02
CA LYS A 23 12.78 6.66 -6.70
C LYS A 23 12.28 5.42 -7.46
N TYR A 24 11.42 4.64 -6.84
CA TYR A 24 10.80 3.47 -7.49
C TYR A 24 10.01 3.87 -8.74
N PHE A 25 9.21 4.94 -8.68
CA PHE A 25 8.47 5.43 -9.84
C PHE A 25 9.36 5.95 -10.97
N ARG A 26 10.57 6.43 -10.64
CA ARG A 26 11.59 6.83 -11.62
C ARG A 26 12.47 5.67 -12.07
N LYS A 27 12.20 4.43 -11.59
CA LYS A 27 13.00 3.23 -11.85
C LYS A 27 14.47 3.38 -11.44
N GLU A 28 14.72 4.11 -10.36
CA GLU A 28 16.04 4.29 -9.76
C GLU A 28 16.35 3.19 -8.72
N ILE A 29 15.31 2.55 -8.19
CA ILE A 29 15.39 1.40 -7.28
C ILE A 29 14.40 0.32 -7.69
N GLU A 30 14.70 -0.92 -7.34
CA GLU A 30 13.85 -2.08 -7.59
C GLU A 30 12.80 -2.29 -6.48
N ALA A 31 11.83 -3.18 -6.74
CA ALA A 31 10.74 -3.47 -5.80
C ALA A 31 11.25 -3.99 -4.46
N GLU A 32 12.29 -4.84 -4.48
CA GLU A 32 12.91 -5.43 -3.30
C GLU A 32 13.51 -4.35 -2.39
N GLU A 33 14.17 -3.35 -2.97
CA GLU A 33 14.76 -2.25 -2.20
C GLU A 33 13.67 -1.40 -1.54
N LEU A 34 12.59 -1.06 -2.27
CA LEU A 34 11.45 -0.35 -1.71
C LEU A 34 10.81 -1.14 -0.56
N GLN A 35 10.64 -2.46 -0.71
CA GLN A 35 10.11 -3.34 0.33
C GLN A 35 11.02 -3.39 1.57
N GLN A 36 12.34 -3.45 1.40
CA GLN A 36 13.31 -3.42 2.50
C GLN A 36 13.27 -2.10 3.29
N ILE A 37 13.13 -0.97 2.59
CA ILE A 37 12.97 0.33 3.23
C ILE A 37 11.66 0.36 4.05
N ALA A 38 10.57 -0.14 3.49
CA ALA A 38 9.28 -0.23 4.17
C ALA A 38 9.33 -1.16 5.40
N GLU A 39 10.01 -2.29 5.30
CA GLU A 39 10.22 -3.22 6.42
C GLU A 39 11.02 -2.56 7.55
N THR A 40 12.10 -1.86 7.20
CA THR A 40 12.93 -1.12 8.16
C THR A 40 12.13 -0.04 8.89
N LEU A 41 11.29 0.70 8.17
CA LEU A 41 10.39 1.69 8.76
C LEU A 41 9.40 1.05 9.72
N ARG A 42 8.72 -0.04 9.34
CA ARG A 42 7.78 -0.76 10.21
C ARG A 42 8.46 -1.23 11.50
N LYS A 43 9.62 -1.87 11.40
CA LYS A 43 10.39 -2.33 12.58
C LYS A 43 10.76 -1.17 13.48
N THR A 44 11.16 -0.03 12.92
CA THR A 44 11.50 1.17 13.68
C THR A 44 10.27 1.76 14.37
N HIS A 45 9.13 1.85 13.69
CA HIS A 45 7.87 2.35 14.26
C HIS A 45 7.38 1.48 15.42
N TRP A 46 7.45 0.15 15.29
CA TRP A 46 7.09 -0.76 16.39
C TRP A 46 8.04 -0.64 17.58
N ARG A 47 9.34 -0.49 17.34
CA ARG A 47 10.34 -0.29 18.39
C ARG A 47 10.07 1.00 19.16
N ILE A 48 9.83 2.12 18.48
CA ILE A 48 9.51 3.41 19.11
C ILE A 48 8.27 3.28 20.01
N GLN A 49 7.21 2.65 19.53
CA GLN A 49 5.99 2.44 20.32
C GLN A 49 6.25 1.55 21.53
N LYS A 50 7.01 0.48 21.37
CA LYS A 50 7.40 -0.42 22.46
C LYS A 50 8.24 0.30 23.52
N GLU A 51 9.22 1.07 23.10
CA GLU A 51 10.09 1.86 23.99
C GLU A 51 9.30 2.96 24.72
N ALA A 52 8.25 3.49 24.11
CA ALA A 52 7.32 4.42 24.75
C ALA A 52 6.35 3.76 25.74
N GLY A 53 6.41 2.45 25.93
CA GLY A 53 5.58 1.72 26.89
C GLY A 53 4.14 1.43 26.41
N ILE A 54 3.91 1.36 25.10
CA ILE A 54 2.62 0.98 24.54
C ILE A 54 2.44 -0.54 24.66
N ASP A 55 1.33 -0.97 25.28
CA ASP A 55 1.03 -2.39 25.51
C ASP A 55 0.56 -3.09 24.23
N TYR A 56 -0.31 -2.42 23.43
CA TYR A 56 -0.86 -2.97 22.19
C TYR A 56 -0.42 -2.12 21.00
N ILE A 57 0.41 -2.69 20.16
CA ILE A 57 0.97 -2.05 18.98
C ILE A 57 0.26 -2.61 17.73
N SER A 58 -0.27 -1.73 16.90
CA SER A 58 -0.88 -2.11 15.63
C SER A 58 0.14 -2.71 14.67
N SER A 59 -0.18 -3.84 14.05
CA SER A 59 0.67 -4.52 13.07
C SER A 59 0.26 -4.28 11.63
N ASN A 60 -0.93 -3.74 11.37
CA ASN A 60 -1.49 -3.58 10.03
C ASN A 60 -1.92 -2.13 9.75
N ASP A 61 -1.10 -1.18 10.13
CA ASP A 61 -1.34 0.26 9.94
C ASP A 61 -0.39 0.91 8.91
N PHE A 62 0.52 0.12 8.34
CA PHE A 62 1.46 0.56 7.31
C PHE A 62 0.91 0.26 5.92
N SER A 63 0.96 1.23 5.03
CA SER A 63 0.55 1.12 3.63
C SER A 63 1.53 1.87 2.73
N PHE A 64 1.76 1.41 1.52
CA PHE A 64 2.53 2.16 0.52
C PHE A 64 1.75 3.37 0.00
N TYR A 65 0.44 3.22 -0.15
CA TYR A 65 -0.42 4.26 -0.70
C TYR A 65 -1.69 4.45 0.12
N ASP A 66 -2.55 3.44 0.22
CA ASP A 66 -3.85 3.50 0.86
C ASP A 66 -4.25 2.15 1.47
N MET A 67 -4.77 2.17 2.70
CA MET A 67 -5.19 0.96 3.43
C MET A 67 -6.36 0.21 2.76
N THR A 68 -7.27 0.94 2.12
CA THR A 68 -8.38 0.32 1.39
C THR A 68 -7.87 -0.42 0.16
N LEU A 69 -6.91 0.16 -0.53
CA LEU A 69 -6.23 -0.49 -1.66
C LEU A 69 -5.45 -1.74 -1.22
N ASP A 70 -4.73 -1.66 -0.09
CA ASP A 70 -4.03 -2.82 0.48
C ASP A 70 -5.00 -3.97 0.74
N THR A 71 -6.17 -3.67 1.32
CA THR A 71 -7.21 -4.66 1.59
C THR A 71 -7.80 -5.22 0.30
N ALA A 72 -8.02 -4.39 -0.71
CA ALA A 72 -8.51 -4.83 -2.00
C ALA A 72 -7.54 -5.81 -2.67
N VAL A 73 -6.24 -5.50 -2.64
CA VAL A 73 -5.20 -6.40 -3.17
C VAL A 73 -5.12 -7.69 -2.37
N LEU A 74 -5.17 -7.63 -1.02
CA LEU A 74 -5.19 -8.81 -0.16
C LEU A 74 -6.35 -9.76 -0.49
N LEU A 75 -7.51 -9.22 -0.81
CA LEU A 75 -8.72 -9.97 -1.19
C LEU A 75 -8.76 -10.31 -2.69
N ASN A 76 -7.70 -9.99 -3.44
CA ASN A 76 -7.63 -10.17 -4.90
C ASN A 76 -8.74 -9.43 -5.67
N ILE A 77 -9.21 -8.31 -5.12
CA ILE A 77 -10.14 -7.39 -5.80
C ILE A 77 -9.33 -6.51 -6.75
N ILE A 78 -8.88 -7.10 -7.85
CA ILE A 78 -8.08 -6.45 -8.88
C ILE A 78 -8.89 -6.48 -10.18
N PRO A 79 -9.33 -5.31 -10.70
CA PRO A 79 -10.08 -5.24 -11.94
C PRO A 79 -9.31 -5.85 -13.12
N LYS A 80 -10.05 -6.47 -14.04
CA LYS A 80 -9.50 -7.22 -15.18
C LYS A 80 -8.50 -6.37 -15.99
N ARG A 81 -8.80 -5.07 -16.20
CA ARG A 81 -7.93 -4.16 -16.96
C ARG A 81 -6.52 -4.01 -16.39
N TYR A 82 -6.33 -4.23 -15.08
CA TYR A 82 -4.98 -4.21 -14.46
C TYR A 82 -4.32 -5.59 -14.51
N LYS A 83 -5.10 -6.67 -14.43
CA LYS A 83 -4.58 -8.04 -14.59
C LYS A 83 -4.02 -8.26 -16.01
N GLU A 84 -4.67 -7.71 -17.01
CA GLU A 84 -4.26 -7.79 -18.42
C GLU A 84 -2.95 -7.07 -18.73
N LEU A 85 -2.47 -6.21 -17.82
CA LEU A 85 -1.17 -5.56 -17.96
C LEU A 85 0.03 -6.49 -17.66
N GLU A 86 -0.23 -7.63 -17.01
CA GLU A 86 0.79 -8.63 -16.62
C GLU A 86 1.99 -8.02 -15.87
N LEU A 87 1.73 -7.03 -15.02
CA LEU A 87 2.72 -6.36 -14.21
C LEU A 87 3.07 -7.15 -12.95
N SER A 88 4.19 -6.82 -12.32
CA SER A 88 4.51 -7.33 -10.97
C SER A 88 3.43 -6.93 -9.96
N GLY A 89 3.36 -7.64 -8.84
CA GLY A 89 2.35 -7.35 -7.80
C GLY A 89 2.41 -5.90 -7.30
N LEU A 90 3.61 -5.38 -7.08
CA LEU A 90 3.80 -4.00 -6.61
C LEU A 90 3.49 -2.97 -7.72
N ASP A 91 3.85 -3.26 -8.97
CA ASP A 91 3.52 -2.39 -10.10
C ASP A 91 2.00 -2.37 -10.35
N THR A 92 1.32 -3.51 -10.23
CA THR A 92 -0.14 -3.59 -10.31
C THR A 92 -0.79 -2.77 -9.20
N TYR A 93 -0.30 -2.87 -7.97
CA TYR A 93 -0.75 -2.04 -6.84
C TYR A 93 -0.65 -0.55 -7.15
N PHE A 94 0.50 -0.09 -7.65
CA PHE A 94 0.68 1.31 -7.99
C PHE A 94 -0.06 1.72 -9.27
N ALA A 95 -0.26 0.82 -10.23
CA ALA A 95 -1.10 1.07 -11.39
C ALA A 95 -2.56 1.35 -10.98
N MET A 96 -3.10 0.60 -10.01
CA MET A 96 -4.42 0.87 -9.46
C MET A 96 -4.50 2.21 -8.74
N ALA A 97 -3.45 2.60 -8.01
CA ALA A 97 -3.41 3.85 -7.24
C ALA A 97 -3.24 5.10 -8.11
N ARG A 98 -2.44 5.02 -9.17
CA ARG A 98 -1.95 6.18 -9.95
C ARG A 98 -2.23 6.13 -11.44
N GLY A 99 -2.73 4.99 -11.93
CA GLY A 99 -2.77 4.69 -13.35
C GLY A 99 -1.44 4.14 -13.86
N TYR A 100 -1.48 3.63 -15.07
CA TYR A 100 -0.32 3.09 -15.76
C TYR A 100 -0.29 3.59 -17.20
N GLN A 101 0.89 3.96 -17.66
CA GLN A 101 1.18 4.30 -19.05
C GLN A 101 2.48 3.61 -19.46
N GLY A 102 2.41 2.74 -20.43
CA GLY A 102 3.60 2.00 -20.86
C GLY A 102 3.34 1.00 -21.99
N ALA A 103 4.32 0.14 -22.21
CA ALA A 103 4.32 -0.82 -23.31
C ALA A 103 3.12 -1.80 -23.30
N SER A 104 2.61 -2.13 -22.10
CA SER A 104 1.46 -3.02 -21.92
C SER A 104 0.09 -2.33 -22.09
N GLY A 105 0.07 -1.01 -22.33
CA GLY A 105 -1.15 -0.23 -22.52
C GLY A 105 -1.27 0.95 -21.56
N ASP A 106 -2.37 1.69 -21.69
CA ASP A 106 -2.68 2.83 -20.84
C ASP A 106 -3.93 2.53 -20.04
N VAL A 107 -3.82 2.57 -18.69
CA VAL A 107 -4.95 2.33 -17.79
C VAL A 107 -5.04 3.47 -16.78
N LYS A 108 -6.26 4.02 -16.61
CA LYS A 108 -6.52 5.05 -15.61
C LYS A 108 -6.47 4.46 -14.20
N ALA A 109 -6.07 5.28 -13.21
CA ALA A 109 -6.18 4.94 -11.81
C ALA A 109 -7.63 4.63 -11.39
N LEU A 110 -7.78 3.87 -10.32
CA LEU A 110 -9.06 3.73 -9.62
C LEU A 110 -9.55 5.08 -9.10
N ALA A 111 -10.85 5.22 -8.92
CA ALA A 111 -11.44 6.43 -8.38
C ALA A 111 -10.95 6.69 -6.95
N MET A 112 -10.77 7.95 -6.61
CA MET A 112 -10.40 8.39 -5.27
C MET A 112 -11.53 9.23 -4.66
N LYS A 113 -11.91 8.94 -3.42
CA LYS A 113 -12.94 9.68 -2.69
C LYS A 113 -12.43 10.11 -1.32
N LYS A 114 -12.95 11.23 -0.82
CA LYS A 114 -12.73 11.66 0.56
C LYS A 114 -13.37 10.68 1.54
N TRP A 115 -12.65 10.40 2.62
CA TRP A 115 -13.18 9.71 3.77
C TRP A 115 -13.99 10.70 4.61
N PHE A 116 -15.32 10.63 4.48
CA PHE A 116 -16.24 11.57 5.11
C PHE A 116 -15.87 13.05 4.82
N ASN A 117 -15.86 13.90 5.82
CA ASN A 117 -15.50 15.32 5.72
C ASN A 117 -14.04 15.59 6.14
N THR A 118 -13.14 14.67 5.83
CA THR A 118 -11.71 14.77 6.14
C THR A 118 -10.88 15.11 4.90
N ASN A 119 -9.61 15.40 5.09
CA ASN A 119 -8.65 15.55 3.99
C ASN A 119 -8.06 14.20 3.53
N TYR A 120 -8.40 13.10 4.20
CA TYR A 120 -7.99 11.77 3.80
C TYR A 120 -8.83 11.28 2.63
N HIS A 121 -8.15 10.78 1.61
CA HIS A 121 -8.77 10.16 0.44
C HIS A 121 -8.41 8.69 0.40
N TYR A 122 -9.36 7.85 0.05
CA TYR A 122 -9.15 6.42 -0.15
C TYR A 122 -9.41 6.05 -1.61
N ILE A 123 -8.74 4.98 -2.05
CA ILE A 123 -8.98 4.38 -3.36
C ILE A 123 -10.26 3.55 -3.29
N VAL A 124 -11.18 3.80 -4.21
CA VAL A 124 -12.47 3.08 -4.27
C VAL A 124 -12.24 1.73 -4.97
N PRO A 125 -12.44 0.59 -4.27
CA PRO A 125 -12.34 -0.70 -4.90
C PRO A 125 -13.42 -0.88 -5.97
N GLU A 126 -13.08 -1.45 -7.11
CA GLU A 126 -14.02 -1.90 -8.13
C GLU A 126 -14.16 -3.40 -8.04
N VAL A 127 -15.36 -3.86 -7.70
CA VAL A 127 -15.68 -5.27 -7.57
C VAL A 127 -16.31 -5.73 -8.88
N GLU A 128 -15.67 -6.67 -9.56
CA GLU A 128 -16.18 -7.32 -10.77
C GLU A 128 -16.71 -8.72 -10.43
N ASP A 129 -17.53 -9.31 -11.30
CA ASP A 129 -18.18 -10.61 -11.07
C ASP A 129 -17.20 -11.77 -10.87
N GLU A 130 -15.97 -11.62 -11.36
CA GLU A 130 -14.89 -12.59 -11.18
C GLU A 130 -13.98 -12.22 -10.00
N ILE A 131 -14.54 -12.12 -8.80
CA ILE A 131 -13.68 -12.03 -7.59
C ILE A 131 -13.03 -13.40 -7.41
N GLY A 132 -11.78 -13.49 -7.86
CA GLY A 132 -10.97 -14.68 -7.67
C GLY A 132 -10.84 -14.99 -6.19
N ARG A 133 -10.85 -16.27 -5.83
CA ARG A 133 -10.55 -16.73 -4.48
C ARG A 133 -9.19 -16.17 -4.08
N ALA A 134 -9.12 -15.48 -2.95
CA ALA A 134 -7.87 -15.04 -2.39
C ALA A 134 -6.91 -16.23 -2.29
N SER A 135 -5.82 -16.19 -3.03
CA SER A 135 -4.81 -17.23 -2.95
C SER A 135 -3.99 -16.95 -1.69
N CYS A 136 -4.04 -17.85 -0.71
CA CYS A 136 -3.20 -17.77 0.48
C CYS A 136 -1.69 -17.93 0.19
N ARG A 137 -1.28 -17.98 -1.07
CA ARG A 137 0.09 -18.23 -1.49
C ARG A 137 0.91 -16.97 -1.77
N GLU A 138 0.29 -15.80 -1.94
CA GLU A 138 1.02 -14.55 -2.12
C GLU A 138 0.97 -13.73 -0.84
N ARG A 139 1.85 -14.08 0.09
CA ARG A 139 2.25 -13.17 1.16
C ARG A 139 3.29 -12.23 0.57
N VAL A 140 2.89 -10.99 0.34
CA VAL A 140 3.81 -9.88 0.13
C VAL A 140 4.45 -9.49 1.47
#